data_9b7417e7ec7b24a9e362c823d302eb37
#
_entry.id   9b7417e7ec7b24a9e362c823d302eb37
#
_cell.length_a   1.000
_cell.length_b   1.000
_cell.length_c   1.000
_cell.angle_alpha   90.00
_cell.angle_beta   90.00
_cell.angle_gamma   90.00
#
_symmetry.space_group_name_H-M   'P 1'
#
loop_
_entity.id
_entity.type
_entity.pdbx_description
1 polymer ?
#
loop_
_entity_poly.entity_id
_entity_poly.type
_entity_poly.pdbx_seq_one_letter_code
_entity_poly.pdbx_strand_id
1 'polypeptide(L)'
;MKKCCKNVNILADDFIEDSIYEALDEKWKRSDVAKYLHGRTSSMSLQAMKRLLRDTDERDLMVSGLVHTVAESLRYEIQNRELKVEPIQYGWRRDGINGKLREIGVESVKQLILDEIASEGLDELWRRKLGYHQYASIKGKGQLGGKRAIEHQIRKKYAQSRYAWKGDVRK
;
A
#
# COMPACT_ATOMS: atom_id res chain seq x y z
N MET A 1 10.23 -11.48 25.86
CA MET A 1 9.55 -11.16 24.59
C MET A 1 10.56 -11.14 23.47
N LYS A 2 10.38 -11.97 22.40
CA LYS A 2 11.28 -11.92 21.23
C LYS A 2 11.08 -10.57 20.54
N LYS A 3 12.13 -9.77 20.39
CA LYS A 3 12.09 -8.50 19.69
C LYS A 3 11.92 -8.77 18.19
N CYS A 4 10.90 -8.15 17.56
CA CYS A 4 10.70 -8.17 16.11
C CYS A 4 11.31 -6.93 15.45
N CYS A 5 11.48 -6.95 14.15
CA CYS A 5 11.92 -5.81 13.32
C CYS A 5 13.25 -5.17 13.75
N LYS A 6 14.16 -5.93 14.33
CA LYS A 6 15.46 -5.40 14.83
C LYS A 6 16.39 -4.94 13.71
N ASN A 7 16.30 -5.57 12.55
CA ASN A 7 17.21 -5.35 11.43
C ASN A 7 16.59 -4.43 10.36
N VAL A 8 15.40 -3.90 10.61
CA VAL A 8 14.74 -3.00 9.68
C VAL A 8 15.18 -1.58 9.97
N ASN A 9 15.84 -0.95 9.01
CA ASN A 9 16.16 0.47 9.06
C ASN A 9 15.22 1.23 8.11
N ILE A 10 14.11 1.71 8.64
CA ILE A 10 13.12 2.48 7.86
C ILE A 10 13.66 3.83 7.33
N LEU A 11 14.85 4.24 7.75
CA LEU A 11 15.49 5.46 7.31
C LEU A 11 16.59 5.20 6.27
N ALA A 12 16.80 3.95 5.87
CA ALA A 12 17.71 3.63 4.78
C ALA A 12 17.16 4.20 3.46
N ASP A 13 18.06 4.64 2.58
CA ASP A 13 17.70 5.27 1.32
C ASP A 13 16.90 4.34 0.43
N ASP A 14 17.41 3.15 0.22
CA ASP A 14 16.79 2.08 -0.54
C ASP A 14 15.41 1.69 0.03
N PHE A 15 15.27 1.62 1.36
CA PHE A 15 14.00 1.23 1.99
C PHE A 15 12.86 2.22 1.68
N ILE A 16 13.11 3.53 1.78
CA ILE A 16 12.09 4.54 1.49
C ILE A 16 11.79 4.59 -0.01
N GLU A 17 12.82 4.50 -0.86
CA GLU A 17 12.64 4.47 -2.32
C GLU A 17 11.80 3.28 -2.76
N ASP A 18 12.11 2.07 -2.29
CA ASP A 18 11.35 0.86 -2.58
C ASP A 18 9.90 0.98 -2.11
N SER A 19 9.68 1.54 -0.90
CA SER A 19 8.32 1.79 -0.39
C SER A 19 7.55 2.79 -1.27
N ILE A 20 8.21 3.80 -1.86
CA ILE A 20 7.58 4.73 -2.80
C ILE A 20 7.18 3.99 -4.09
N TYR A 21 8.04 3.15 -4.63
CA TYR A 21 7.74 2.37 -5.83
C TYR A 21 6.56 1.43 -5.60
N GLU A 22 6.54 0.67 -4.50
CA GLU A 22 5.42 -0.22 -4.15
C GLU A 22 4.12 0.55 -3.91
N ALA A 23 4.15 1.65 -3.15
CA ALA A 23 2.97 2.47 -2.89
C ALA A 23 2.35 3.06 -4.15
N LEU A 24 3.18 3.40 -5.14
CA LEU A 24 2.76 4.03 -6.39
C LEU A 24 2.60 3.04 -7.53
N ASP A 25 2.85 1.75 -7.32
CA ASP A 25 2.62 0.73 -8.36
C ASP A 25 1.19 0.82 -8.90
N GLU A 26 1.03 0.71 -10.22
CA GLU A 26 -0.21 0.93 -10.97
C GLU A 26 -0.86 2.33 -10.80
N LYS A 27 -0.33 3.21 -9.94
CA LYS A 27 -0.93 4.52 -9.63
C LYS A 27 -0.20 5.71 -10.27
N TRP A 28 0.93 5.48 -10.93
CA TRP A 28 1.76 6.53 -11.55
C TRP A 28 0.96 7.50 -12.46
N LYS A 29 -0.04 7.00 -13.18
CA LYS A 29 -0.87 7.79 -14.11
C LYS A 29 -1.90 8.68 -13.43
N ARG A 30 -2.04 8.62 -12.10
CA ARG A 30 -3.00 9.42 -11.34
C ARG A 30 -2.58 10.88 -11.28
N SER A 31 -3.56 11.77 -11.38
CA SER A 31 -3.32 13.23 -11.37
C SER A 31 -2.84 13.75 -10.02
N ASP A 32 -3.24 13.13 -8.92
CA ASP A 32 -2.79 13.46 -7.56
C ASP A 32 -1.33 13.06 -7.32
N VAL A 33 -0.89 11.91 -7.88
CA VAL A 33 0.53 11.52 -7.87
C VAL A 33 1.39 12.55 -8.60
N ALA A 34 0.97 12.96 -9.81
CA ALA A 34 1.69 14.00 -10.56
C ALA A 34 1.78 15.33 -9.79
N LYS A 35 0.70 15.74 -9.12
CA LYS A 35 0.68 16.94 -8.29
C LYS A 35 1.61 16.83 -7.07
N TYR A 36 1.61 15.68 -6.42
CA TYR A 36 2.46 15.42 -5.25
C TYR A 36 3.94 15.48 -5.62
N LEU A 37 4.36 14.76 -6.66
CA LEU A 37 5.74 14.76 -7.14
C LEU A 37 6.17 16.13 -7.61
N HIS A 38 5.34 16.82 -8.39
CA HIS A 38 5.61 18.19 -8.83
C HIS A 38 5.81 19.15 -7.64
N GLY A 39 4.98 19.07 -6.61
CA GLY A 39 5.11 19.92 -5.42
C GLY A 39 6.38 19.67 -4.61
N ARG A 40 6.98 18.47 -4.74
CA ARG A 40 8.19 18.08 -4.00
C ARG A 40 9.50 18.33 -4.77
N THR A 41 9.44 18.22 -6.08
CA THR A 41 10.67 18.27 -6.90
C THR A 41 10.85 19.58 -7.66
N SER A 42 9.77 20.28 -7.96
CA SER A 42 9.77 21.58 -8.70
C SER A 42 10.62 21.61 -9.98
N SER A 43 11.01 20.44 -10.49
CA SER A 43 11.99 20.31 -11.59
C SER A 43 11.38 20.56 -12.97
N MET A 44 10.06 20.49 -13.09
CA MET A 44 9.35 20.64 -14.36
C MET A 44 7.93 21.16 -14.14
N SER A 45 7.23 21.56 -15.21
CA SER A 45 5.82 21.97 -15.09
C SER A 45 4.92 20.77 -14.75
N LEU A 46 3.77 21.04 -14.11
CA LEU A 46 2.78 19.98 -13.79
C LEU A 46 2.29 19.24 -15.04
N GLN A 47 2.18 19.92 -16.17
CA GLN A 47 1.80 19.25 -17.44
C GLN A 47 2.89 18.31 -17.93
N ALA A 48 4.16 18.72 -17.86
CA ALA A 48 5.29 17.87 -18.21
C ALA A 48 5.36 16.66 -17.27
N MET A 49 5.19 16.85 -15.95
CA MET A 49 5.09 15.76 -14.98
C MET A 49 3.98 14.76 -15.32
N LYS A 50 2.78 15.25 -15.65
CA LYS A 50 1.67 14.37 -16.07
C LYS A 50 1.95 13.59 -17.35
N ARG A 51 2.69 14.16 -18.29
CA ARG A 51 3.09 13.49 -19.54
C ARG A 51 4.12 12.40 -19.21
N LEU A 52 5.17 12.74 -18.49
CA LEU A 52 6.24 11.83 -18.07
C LEU A 52 5.66 10.57 -17.37
N LEU A 53 4.79 10.76 -16.40
CA LEU A 53 4.23 9.63 -15.62
C LEU A 53 3.24 8.74 -16.41
N ARG A 54 2.78 9.19 -17.56
CA ARG A 54 1.91 8.39 -18.46
C ARG A 54 2.69 7.57 -19.45
N ASP A 55 3.85 8.05 -19.88
CA ASP A 55 4.77 7.35 -20.74
C ASP A 55 5.62 6.39 -19.91
N THR A 56 5.53 5.10 -20.18
CA THR A 56 6.19 4.08 -19.37
C THR A 56 7.71 4.13 -19.54
N ASP A 57 8.18 4.34 -20.77
CA ASP A 57 9.61 4.28 -21.08
C ASP A 57 10.33 5.53 -20.55
N GLU A 58 9.76 6.73 -20.77
CA GLU A 58 10.30 7.98 -20.22
C GLU A 58 10.24 7.97 -18.69
N ARG A 59 9.16 7.45 -18.10
CA ARG A 59 9.00 7.33 -16.65
C ARG A 59 10.13 6.50 -16.06
N ASP A 60 10.35 5.30 -16.55
CA ASP A 60 11.32 4.36 -15.97
C ASP A 60 12.76 4.89 -16.03
N LEU A 61 13.05 5.78 -16.99
CA LEU A 61 14.34 6.46 -17.09
C LEU A 61 14.50 7.63 -16.10
N MET A 62 13.43 8.39 -15.85
CA MET A 62 13.53 9.66 -15.12
C MET A 62 12.96 9.63 -13.72
N VAL A 63 12.13 8.65 -13.40
CA VAL A 63 11.41 8.60 -12.10
C VAL A 63 12.35 8.36 -10.93
N SER A 64 13.49 7.70 -11.12
CA SER A 64 14.43 7.41 -10.05
C SER A 64 14.93 8.67 -9.34
N GLY A 65 15.28 9.71 -10.08
CA GLY A 65 15.68 10.99 -9.48
C GLY A 65 14.55 11.71 -8.73
N LEU A 66 13.32 11.58 -9.22
CA LEU A 66 12.14 12.12 -8.55
C LEU A 66 11.85 11.37 -7.24
N VAL A 67 11.92 10.03 -7.28
CA VAL A 67 11.74 9.17 -6.11
C VAL A 67 12.80 9.45 -5.07
N HIS A 68 14.07 9.55 -5.47
CA HIS A 68 15.18 9.89 -4.58
C HIS A 68 14.93 11.22 -3.85
N THR A 69 14.57 12.29 -4.56
CA THR A 69 14.25 13.59 -3.96
C THR A 69 13.09 13.51 -2.96
N VAL A 70 12.06 12.75 -3.28
CA VAL A 70 10.92 12.55 -2.37
C VAL A 70 11.33 11.73 -1.15
N ALA A 71 12.15 10.69 -1.33
CA ALA A 71 12.66 9.85 -0.25
C ALA A 71 13.49 10.65 0.75
N GLU A 72 14.42 11.51 0.26
CA GLU A 72 15.19 12.41 1.12
C GLU A 72 14.31 13.35 1.94
N SER A 73 13.30 13.95 1.30
CA SER A 73 12.34 14.82 1.98
C SER A 73 11.55 14.10 3.05
N LEU A 74 11.05 12.88 2.76
CA LEU A 74 10.31 12.06 3.72
C LEU A 74 11.21 11.60 4.86
N ARG A 75 12.44 11.19 4.57
CA ARG A 75 13.43 10.83 5.61
C ARG A 75 13.65 11.97 6.58
N TYR A 76 13.88 13.17 6.07
CA TYR A 76 14.05 14.35 6.90
C TYR A 76 12.85 14.58 7.81
N GLU A 77 11.62 14.52 7.26
CA GLU A 77 10.39 14.70 8.03
C GLU A 77 10.20 13.61 9.11
N ILE A 78 10.55 12.35 8.81
CA ILE A 78 10.47 11.24 9.78
C ILE A 78 11.47 11.43 10.90
N GLN A 79 12.73 11.72 10.56
CA GLN A 79 13.82 11.93 11.54
C GLN A 79 13.54 13.08 12.50
N ASN A 80 13.02 14.18 11.98
CA ASN A 80 12.72 15.39 12.77
C ASN A 80 11.34 15.35 13.43
N ARG A 81 10.54 14.29 13.23
CA ARG A 81 9.15 14.18 13.72
C ARG A 81 8.24 15.31 13.23
N GLU A 82 8.46 15.76 12.01
CA GLU A 82 7.73 16.86 11.37
C GLU A 82 6.68 16.38 10.37
N LEU A 83 6.33 15.08 10.43
CA LEU A 83 5.32 14.50 9.56
C LEU A 83 3.98 15.23 9.70
N LYS A 84 3.55 15.84 8.62
CA LYS A 84 2.20 16.37 8.48
C LYS A 84 1.45 15.58 7.42
N VAL A 85 0.30 15.09 7.76
CA VAL A 85 -0.55 14.28 6.89
C VAL A 85 -1.85 15.04 6.63
N GLU A 86 -2.31 15.01 5.40
CA GLU A 86 -3.59 15.57 5.04
C GLU A 86 -4.73 14.69 5.54
N PRO A 87 -5.88 15.28 5.92
CA PRO A 87 -7.03 14.50 6.35
C PRO A 87 -7.57 13.65 5.19
N ILE A 88 -8.11 12.49 5.53
CA ILE A 88 -8.78 11.61 4.57
C ILE A 88 -9.98 12.34 3.95
N GLN A 89 -10.06 12.35 2.63
CA GLN A 89 -11.18 12.92 1.89
C GLN A 89 -12.24 11.85 1.66
N TYR A 90 -13.45 12.06 2.15
CA TYR A 90 -14.55 11.13 1.95
C TYR A 90 -15.38 11.51 0.72
N GLY A 91 -15.75 10.50 -0.05
CA GLY A 91 -16.57 10.66 -1.24
C GLY A 91 -17.48 9.46 -1.48
N TRP A 92 -18.63 9.68 -2.11
CA TRP A 92 -19.56 8.62 -2.44
C TRP A 92 -19.27 8.04 -3.82
N ARG A 93 -19.12 6.73 -3.89
CA ARG A 93 -18.96 6.02 -5.16
C ARG A 93 -19.95 4.86 -5.28
N ARG A 94 -20.42 4.63 -6.50
CA ARG A 94 -21.22 3.44 -6.81
C ARG A 94 -20.30 2.24 -6.96
N ASP A 95 -20.62 1.18 -6.22
CA ASP A 95 -19.89 -0.07 -6.27
C ASP A 95 -20.31 -0.85 -7.53
N GLY A 96 -19.33 -1.33 -8.30
CA GLY A 96 -19.38 -2.27 -9.39
C GLY A 96 -20.75 -2.63 -9.97
N ILE A 97 -21.00 -3.92 -10.12
CA ILE A 97 -22.19 -4.49 -10.82
C ILE A 97 -23.51 -4.17 -10.11
N ASN A 98 -23.54 -4.04 -8.80
CA ASN A 98 -24.77 -3.88 -8.03
C ASN A 98 -25.19 -2.42 -7.79
N GLY A 99 -24.39 -1.44 -8.22
CA GLY A 99 -24.72 -0.02 -8.11
C GLY A 99 -24.89 0.51 -6.68
N LYS A 100 -24.48 -0.25 -5.65
CA LYS A 100 -24.61 0.16 -4.25
C LYS A 100 -23.72 1.37 -3.98
N LEU A 101 -24.31 2.41 -3.40
CA LEU A 101 -23.58 3.60 -2.99
C LEU A 101 -22.74 3.30 -1.75
N ARG A 102 -21.43 3.58 -1.83
CA ARG A 102 -20.50 3.42 -0.70
C ARG A 102 -19.75 4.71 -0.45
N GLU A 103 -19.62 5.07 0.81
CA GLU A 103 -18.68 6.10 1.21
C GLU A 103 -17.26 5.52 1.19
N ILE A 104 -16.37 6.20 0.47
CA ILE A 104 -14.97 5.79 0.30
C ILE A 104 -14.10 6.93 0.81
N GLY A 105 -13.20 6.61 1.73
CA GLY A 105 -12.11 7.50 2.12
C GLY A 105 -10.98 7.42 1.10
N VAL A 106 -10.51 8.57 0.66
CA VAL A 106 -9.35 8.70 -0.23
C VAL A 106 -8.22 9.36 0.55
N GLU A 107 -7.15 8.65 0.69
CA GLU A 107 -5.93 9.10 1.34
C GLU A 107 -5.10 9.97 0.41
N SER A 108 -4.28 10.87 0.98
CA SER A 108 -3.30 11.61 0.21
C SER A 108 -2.18 10.69 -0.27
N VAL A 109 -1.50 11.07 -1.36
CA VAL A 109 -0.36 10.31 -1.88
C VAL A 109 0.74 10.15 -0.84
N LYS A 110 0.96 11.19 -0.02
CA LYS A 110 1.91 11.12 1.10
C LYS A 110 1.51 10.07 2.12
N GLN A 111 0.23 10.02 2.51
CA GLN A 111 -0.26 9.01 3.45
C GLN A 111 -0.08 7.61 2.89
N LEU A 112 -0.42 7.41 1.61
CA LEU A 112 -0.25 6.13 0.94
C LEU A 112 1.21 5.61 1.00
N ILE A 113 2.18 6.51 0.81
CA ILE A 113 3.61 6.16 0.91
C ILE A 113 4.00 5.86 2.36
N LEU A 114 3.53 6.65 3.32
CA LEU A 114 3.82 6.43 4.74
C LEU A 114 3.22 5.11 5.25
N ASP A 115 2.05 4.74 4.77
CA ASP A 115 1.40 3.47 5.11
C ASP A 115 2.18 2.28 4.55
N GLU A 116 2.79 2.42 3.36
CA GLU A 116 3.68 1.39 2.80
C GLU A 116 4.96 1.26 3.62
N ILE A 117 5.63 2.38 3.96
CA ILE A 117 6.80 2.40 4.84
C ILE A 117 6.48 1.71 6.18
N ALA A 118 5.34 2.00 6.78
CA ALA A 118 4.92 1.40 8.03
C ALA A 118 4.61 -0.10 7.87
N SER A 119 3.95 -0.48 6.78
CA SER A 119 3.58 -1.86 6.47
C SER A 119 4.82 -2.74 6.27
N GLU A 120 5.75 -2.31 5.44
CA GLU A 120 7.01 -3.03 5.20
C GLU A 120 7.90 -3.05 6.46
N GLY A 121 7.96 -1.94 7.18
CA GLY A 121 8.71 -1.85 8.44
C GLY A 121 8.20 -2.81 9.53
N LEU A 122 6.92 -3.15 9.50
CA LEU A 122 6.24 -4.04 10.45
C LEU A 122 6.00 -5.46 9.89
N ASP A 123 6.41 -5.79 8.68
CA ASP A 123 6.10 -7.06 8.01
C ASP A 123 6.48 -8.29 8.87
N GLU A 124 7.67 -8.28 9.49
CA GLU A 124 8.11 -9.36 10.38
C GLU A 124 7.16 -9.53 11.58
N LEU A 125 6.68 -8.41 12.15
CA LEU A 125 5.73 -8.43 13.28
C LEU A 125 4.39 -9.03 12.84
N TRP A 126 3.88 -8.57 11.69
CA TRP A 126 2.62 -9.05 11.15
C TRP A 126 2.66 -10.53 10.84
N ARG A 127 3.68 -11.00 10.12
CA ARG A 127 3.86 -12.44 9.81
C ARG A 127 3.90 -13.32 11.04
N ARG A 128 4.43 -12.83 12.17
CA ARG A 128 4.48 -13.57 13.43
C ARG A 128 3.17 -13.54 14.22
N LYS A 129 2.37 -12.48 14.08
CA LYS A 129 1.13 -12.29 14.84
C LYS A 129 -0.11 -12.79 14.10
N LEU A 130 -0.12 -12.72 12.80
CA LEU A 130 -1.23 -13.19 11.99
C LEU A 130 -1.30 -14.71 11.98
N GLY A 131 -2.49 -15.24 12.19
CA GLY A 131 -2.73 -16.68 12.16
C GLY A 131 -2.48 -17.29 10.79
N TYR A 132 -2.11 -18.58 10.78
CA TYR A 132 -1.85 -19.32 9.55
C TYR A 132 -3.02 -19.24 8.54
N HIS A 133 -4.26 -19.25 9.04
CA HIS A 133 -5.46 -19.20 8.23
C HIS A 133 -5.96 -17.80 7.90
N GLN A 134 -5.20 -16.76 8.22
CA GLN A 134 -5.52 -15.41 7.78
C GLN A 134 -5.00 -15.18 6.36
N TYR A 135 -5.90 -14.82 5.45
CA TYR A 135 -5.60 -14.68 4.03
C TYR A 135 -5.86 -13.28 3.49
N ALA A 136 -6.64 -12.46 4.19
CA ALA A 136 -6.93 -11.10 3.78
C ALA A 136 -5.71 -10.19 3.98
N SER A 137 -5.43 -9.36 2.99
CA SER A 137 -4.38 -8.32 3.03
C SER A 137 -2.97 -8.83 3.37
N ILE A 138 -2.65 -10.06 3.01
CA ILE A 138 -1.32 -10.65 3.18
C ILE A 138 -0.73 -10.95 1.81
N LYS A 139 0.42 -10.35 1.50
CA LYS A 139 1.16 -10.59 0.24
C LYS A 139 1.37 -12.10 0.02
N GLY A 140 1.00 -12.60 -1.15
CA GLY A 140 1.12 -14.02 -1.52
C GLY A 140 0.02 -14.96 -1.01
N LYS A 141 -0.92 -14.52 -0.15
CA LYS A 141 -2.04 -15.36 0.30
C LYS A 141 -3.33 -15.06 -0.47
N GLY A 142 -3.93 -13.92 -0.26
CA GLY A 142 -5.11 -13.46 -0.98
C GLY A 142 -6.33 -14.41 -0.93
N GLN A 143 -7.37 -14.01 -1.66
CA GLN A 143 -8.66 -14.73 -1.70
C GLN A 143 -8.53 -16.14 -2.30
N LEU A 144 -7.71 -16.29 -3.34
CA LEU A 144 -7.49 -17.59 -3.99
C LEU A 144 -6.74 -18.56 -3.07
N GLY A 145 -5.75 -18.06 -2.31
CA GLY A 145 -5.05 -18.85 -1.30
C GLY A 145 -5.99 -19.35 -0.20
N GLY A 146 -6.88 -18.48 0.28
CA GLY A 146 -7.92 -18.85 1.24
C GLY A 146 -8.85 -19.93 0.72
N LYS A 147 -9.34 -19.79 -0.52
CA LYS A 147 -10.19 -20.80 -1.17
C LYS A 147 -9.48 -22.16 -1.23
N ARG A 148 -8.25 -22.21 -1.73
CA ARG A 148 -7.46 -23.45 -1.84
C ARG A 148 -7.23 -24.12 -0.48
N ALA A 149 -6.98 -23.32 0.57
CA ALA A 149 -6.80 -23.86 1.92
C ALA A 149 -8.08 -24.48 2.47
N ILE A 150 -9.24 -23.85 2.26
CA ILE A 150 -10.54 -24.39 2.65
C ILE A 150 -10.84 -25.70 1.89
N GLU A 151 -10.64 -25.71 0.57
CA GLU A 151 -10.83 -26.93 -0.25
C GLU A 151 -9.94 -28.08 0.23
N HIS A 152 -8.67 -27.79 0.55
CA HIS A 152 -7.75 -28.78 1.09
C HIS A 152 -8.22 -29.34 2.43
N GLN A 153 -8.68 -28.47 3.35
CA GLN A 153 -9.20 -28.89 4.66
C GLN A 153 -10.44 -29.76 4.52
N ILE A 154 -11.37 -29.37 3.67
CA ILE A 154 -12.60 -30.15 3.42
C ILE A 154 -12.23 -31.53 2.87
N ARG A 155 -11.35 -31.62 1.88
CA ARG A 155 -10.91 -32.92 1.32
C ARG A 155 -10.24 -33.81 2.35
N LYS A 156 -9.36 -33.22 3.19
CA LYS A 156 -8.60 -33.98 4.20
C LYS A 156 -9.44 -34.42 5.38
N LYS A 157 -10.49 -33.65 5.74
CA LYS A 157 -11.34 -33.92 6.92
C LYS A 157 -12.81 -33.97 6.56
N TYR A 158 -13.16 -34.58 5.43
CA TYR A 158 -14.53 -34.60 4.90
C TYR A 158 -15.57 -35.09 5.91
N ALA A 159 -15.28 -36.17 6.63
CA ALA A 159 -16.20 -36.73 7.63
C ALA A 159 -16.45 -35.80 8.82
N GLN A 160 -15.53 -34.86 9.10
CA GLN A 160 -15.62 -33.91 10.20
C GLN A 160 -16.15 -32.54 9.76
N SER A 161 -16.14 -32.25 8.45
CA SER A 161 -16.52 -30.95 7.88
C SER A 161 -18.00 -30.90 7.52
N ARG A 162 -18.89 -31.25 8.47
CA ARG A 162 -20.34 -31.31 8.23
C ARG A 162 -21.03 -29.95 8.26
N TYR A 163 -20.43 -28.98 8.89
CA TYR A 163 -21.01 -27.65 9.07
C TYR A 163 -19.98 -26.56 8.71
N ALA A 164 -20.45 -25.50 8.09
CA ALA A 164 -19.68 -24.28 7.86
C ALA A 164 -20.40 -23.08 8.49
N TRP A 165 -19.65 -22.28 9.23
CA TRP A 165 -20.14 -21.01 9.75
C TRP A 165 -19.53 -19.87 8.94
N LYS A 166 -20.38 -18.93 8.50
CA LYS A 166 -19.96 -17.69 7.85
C LYS A 166 -20.38 -16.51 8.71
N GLY A 167 -19.42 -15.78 9.22
CA GLY A 167 -19.65 -14.58 10.01
C GLY A 167 -19.08 -13.35 9.33
N ASP A 168 -19.75 -12.22 9.52
CA ASP A 168 -19.27 -10.91 9.10
C ASP A 168 -19.45 -9.95 10.27
N VAL A 169 -18.55 -8.98 10.41
CA VAL A 169 -18.62 -7.97 11.48
C VAL A 169 -19.63 -6.90 11.05
N ARG A 170 -20.68 -6.76 11.85
CA ARG A 170 -21.65 -5.68 11.65
C ARG A 170 -21.07 -4.39 12.21
N LYS A 171 -21.04 -3.34 11.40
CA LYS A 171 -20.72 -1.98 11.84
C LYS A 171 -21.80 -1.43 12.75
#